data_bda86fea98db8afd9315501defa6df88
#
_entry.id   bda86fea98db8afd9315501defa6df88
#
_cell.length_a   1.000
_cell.length_b   1.000
_cell.length_c   1.000
_cell.angle_alpha   90.00
_cell.angle_beta   90.00
_cell.angle_gamma   90.00
#
_symmetry.space_group_name_H-M   'P 1'
#
loop_
_entity.id
_entity.type
_entity.pdbx_description
1 polymer ?
#
loop_
_entity_poly.entity_id
_entity_poly.type
_entity_poly.pdbx_seq_one_letter_code
_entity_poly.pdbx_strand_id
1 'polypeptide(L)'
;KILTNRRESFCKNRKKDGLMPFPSPKESEYDTFTCGHASNSISAALGMAVAAKMTNHPERHVVAIIGDGAMSGGLAFEGLNNASSQPNDLLIILNDNDMSIDRAVGGMQQYLLNLDTNETYNRLRFKASQWLHAKGILNDKRRKGIIRLNNAIKSALAQQQNLFEGMDI
;
A
#
# COMPACT_ATOMS: atom_id res chain seq x y z
N LYS A 1 -13.09 -9.29 -10.94
CA LYS A 1 -13.86 -10.03 -11.95
C LYS A 1 -15.21 -9.39 -12.24
N ILE A 2 -15.99 -8.97 -11.23
CA ILE A 2 -17.30 -8.33 -11.43
C ILE A 2 -17.14 -7.03 -12.25
N LEU A 3 -16.20 -6.17 -11.88
CA LEU A 3 -15.93 -4.89 -12.55
C LEU A 3 -15.28 -5.04 -13.94
N THR A 4 -14.87 -6.23 -14.31
CA THR A 4 -14.20 -6.57 -15.58
C THR A 4 -15.07 -7.49 -16.43
N ASN A 5 -16.35 -7.17 -16.55
CA ASN A 5 -17.37 -7.83 -17.40
C ASN A 5 -17.62 -9.33 -17.10
N ARG A 6 -17.27 -9.82 -15.90
CA ARG A 6 -17.48 -11.22 -15.49
C ARG A 6 -18.53 -11.37 -14.40
N ARG A 7 -19.45 -10.38 -14.28
CA ARG A 7 -20.50 -10.38 -13.25
C ARG A 7 -21.46 -11.56 -13.38
N GLU A 8 -21.94 -11.83 -14.57
CA GLU A 8 -22.92 -12.90 -14.83
C GLU A 8 -22.35 -14.29 -14.54
N SER A 9 -21.10 -14.52 -14.93
CA SER A 9 -20.40 -15.79 -14.69
C SER A 9 -19.82 -15.93 -13.27
N PHE A 10 -19.90 -14.89 -12.44
CA PHE A 10 -19.28 -14.90 -11.11
C PHE A 10 -19.90 -15.94 -10.17
N CYS A 11 -21.16 -16.31 -10.34
CA CYS A 11 -21.82 -17.39 -9.60
C CYS A 11 -21.18 -18.78 -9.83
N LYS A 12 -20.43 -18.93 -10.91
CA LYS A 12 -19.63 -20.13 -11.24
C LYS A 12 -18.16 -20.02 -10.83
N ASN A 13 -17.76 -19.00 -10.10
CA ASN A 13 -16.38 -18.85 -9.64
C ASN A 13 -15.95 -20.05 -8.80
N ARG A 14 -14.78 -20.61 -9.07
CA ARG A 14 -14.22 -21.82 -8.44
C ARG A 14 -15.00 -23.12 -8.71
N LYS A 15 -15.91 -23.13 -9.66
CA LYS A 15 -16.63 -24.35 -10.07
C LYS A 15 -15.99 -24.90 -11.34
N LYS A 16 -16.24 -26.19 -11.59
CA LYS A 16 -15.87 -26.82 -12.86
C LYS A 16 -16.50 -26.04 -14.00
N ASP A 17 -15.75 -25.80 -15.05
CA ASP A 17 -16.17 -25.02 -16.23
C ASP A 17 -16.65 -23.59 -15.93
N GLY A 18 -16.23 -23.05 -14.78
CA GLY A 18 -16.48 -21.68 -14.35
C GLY A 18 -15.24 -20.81 -14.34
N LEU A 19 -15.34 -19.66 -13.63
CA LEU A 19 -14.21 -18.75 -13.51
C LEU A 19 -13.10 -19.33 -12.63
N MET A 20 -11.86 -19.05 -13.01
CA MET A 20 -10.68 -19.43 -12.24
C MET A 20 -10.74 -18.85 -10.81
N PRO A 21 -10.18 -19.53 -9.80
CA PRO A 21 -10.21 -19.06 -8.42
C PRO A 21 -9.46 -17.73 -8.23
N PHE A 22 -8.41 -17.53 -9.00
CA PHE A 22 -7.55 -16.34 -8.96
C PHE A 22 -7.60 -15.59 -10.29
N PRO A 23 -7.16 -14.31 -10.35
CA PRO A 23 -6.94 -13.62 -11.60
C PRO A 23 -5.98 -14.41 -12.51
N SER A 24 -6.25 -14.40 -13.81
CA SER A 24 -5.41 -15.08 -14.79
C SER A 24 -5.47 -14.37 -16.15
N PRO A 25 -4.33 -14.02 -16.77
CA PRO A 25 -4.29 -13.45 -18.11
C PRO A 25 -4.94 -14.33 -19.19
N LYS A 26 -5.06 -15.64 -18.91
CA LYS A 26 -5.77 -16.58 -19.81
C LYS A 26 -7.28 -16.42 -19.75
N GLU A 27 -7.81 -15.83 -18.67
CA GLU A 27 -9.26 -15.63 -18.46
C GLU A 27 -9.70 -14.24 -18.91
N SER A 28 -8.87 -13.23 -18.75
CA SER A 28 -9.22 -11.84 -19.05
C SER A 28 -7.98 -10.98 -19.27
N GLU A 29 -8.08 -10.04 -20.21
CA GLU A 29 -7.06 -9.01 -20.46
C GLU A 29 -6.81 -8.08 -19.27
N TYR A 30 -7.81 -7.95 -18.37
CA TYR A 30 -7.70 -7.17 -17.14
C TYR A 30 -6.93 -7.88 -16.02
N ASP A 31 -6.64 -9.15 -16.18
CA ASP A 31 -5.92 -9.94 -15.19
C ASP A 31 -4.44 -10.00 -15.58
N THR A 32 -3.66 -9.02 -15.16
CA THR A 32 -2.26 -8.83 -15.59
C THR A 32 -1.28 -9.84 -14.98
N PHE A 33 -1.67 -10.50 -13.90
CA PHE A 33 -0.79 -11.40 -13.15
C PHE A 33 -1.57 -12.57 -12.55
N THR A 34 -1.01 -13.78 -12.63
CA THR A 34 -1.60 -14.97 -11.99
C THR A 34 -0.83 -15.33 -10.74
N CYS A 35 -1.48 -15.26 -9.59
CA CYS A 35 -0.94 -15.78 -8.34
C CYS A 35 -2.05 -16.10 -7.34
N GLY A 36 -1.89 -17.23 -6.63
CA GLY A 36 -2.75 -17.64 -5.54
C GLY A 36 -2.09 -17.52 -4.16
N HIS A 37 -0.85 -17.02 -4.08
CA HIS A 37 -0.12 -16.82 -2.85
C HIS A 37 -0.16 -15.37 -2.38
N ALA A 38 -0.19 -15.17 -1.06
CA ALA A 38 -0.06 -13.86 -0.45
C ALA A 38 1.38 -13.32 -0.54
N SER A 39 1.60 -12.08 -0.18
CA SER A 39 2.90 -11.42 0.02
C SER A 39 3.73 -11.10 -1.24
N ASN A 40 3.28 -11.47 -2.43
CA ASN A 40 4.05 -11.31 -3.68
C ASN A 40 3.68 -10.07 -4.50
N SER A 41 2.65 -9.32 -4.11
CA SER A 41 2.16 -8.18 -4.90
C SER A 41 3.22 -7.11 -5.12
N ILE A 42 4.03 -6.79 -4.10
CA ILE A 42 5.09 -5.77 -4.18
C ILE A 42 6.18 -6.20 -5.15
N SER A 43 6.70 -7.42 -5.01
CA SER A 43 7.76 -7.94 -5.90
C SER A 43 7.30 -8.02 -7.36
N ALA A 44 6.05 -8.48 -7.59
CA ALA A 44 5.48 -8.55 -8.93
C ALA A 44 5.29 -7.16 -9.54
N ALA A 45 4.74 -6.22 -8.76
CA ALA A 45 4.52 -4.85 -9.19
C ALA A 45 5.85 -4.13 -9.47
N LEU A 46 6.87 -4.34 -8.64
CA LEU A 46 8.21 -3.80 -8.88
C LEU A 46 8.78 -4.30 -10.21
N GLY A 47 8.66 -5.61 -10.48
CA GLY A 47 9.08 -6.16 -11.77
C GLY A 47 8.35 -5.53 -12.95
N MET A 48 7.05 -5.26 -12.83
CA MET A 48 6.27 -4.56 -13.86
C MET A 48 6.71 -3.10 -14.03
N ALA A 49 7.00 -2.38 -12.94
CA ALA A 49 7.46 -1.00 -12.99
C ALA A 49 8.85 -0.91 -13.64
N VAL A 50 9.76 -1.80 -13.28
CA VAL A 50 11.10 -1.88 -13.89
C VAL A 50 10.98 -2.22 -15.39
N ALA A 51 10.14 -3.18 -15.75
CA ALA A 51 9.90 -3.56 -17.16
C ALA A 51 9.31 -2.38 -17.95
N ALA A 52 8.36 -1.65 -17.40
CA ALA A 52 7.79 -0.44 -18.05
C ALA A 52 8.87 0.60 -18.33
N LYS A 53 9.75 0.85 -17.36
CA LYS A 53 10.89 1.76 -17.53
C LYS A 53 11.87 1.27 -18.59
N MET A 54 12.24 -0.02 -18.56
CA MET A 54 13.19 -0.60 -19.53
C MET A 54 12.63 -0.61 -20.95
N THR A 55 11.32 -0.76 -21.12
CA THR A 55 10.64 -0.75 -22.42
C THR A 55 10.17 0.64 -22.84
N ASN A 56 10.57 1.69 -22.13
CA ASN A 56 10.26 3.09 -22.42
C ASN A 56 8.74 3.38 -22.50
N HIS A 57 8.00 2.90 -21.50
CA HIS A 57 6.57 3.13 -21.31
C HIS A 57 6.30 4.00 -20.08
N PRO A 58 6.64 5.32 -20.11
CA PRO A 58 6.50 6.21 -18.96
C PRO A 58 5.03 6.47 -18.58
N GLU A 59 4.09 6.19 -19.47
CA GLU A 59 2.65 6.32 -19.22
C GLU A 59 2.08 5.20 -18.31
N ARG A 60 2.84 4.17 -18.03
CA ARG A 60 2.40 3.06 -17.19
C ARG A 60 2.61 3.37 -15.72
N HIS A 61 1.52 3.44 -14.99
CA HIS A 61 1.53 3.55 -13.54
C HIS A 61 1.29 2.18 -12.92
N VAL A 62 2.14 1.79 -11.99
CA VAL A 62 2.06 0.49 -11.32
C VAL A 62 1.68 0.70 -9.86
N VAL A 63 0.64 0.01 -9.43
CA VAL A 63 0.12 0.09 -8.06
C VAL A 63 0.07 -1.30 -7.46
N ALA A 64 0.75 -1.50 -6.34
CA ALA A 64 0.65 -2.69 -5.51
C ALA A 64 -0.30 -2.44 -4.35
N ILE A 65 -1.32 -3.28 -4.20
CA ILE A 65 -2.21 -3.28 -3.04
C ILE A 65 -1.91 -4.53 -2.24
N ILE A 66 -1.56 -4.36 -0.97
CA ILE A 66 -1.22 -5.45 -0.06
C ILE A 66 -1.97 -5.31 1.26
N GLY A 67 -2.50 -6.42 1.80
CA GLY A 67 -3.12 -6.44 3.12
C GLY A 67 -2.07 -6.57 4.23
N ASP A 68 -2.43 -6.12 5.44
CA ASP A 68 -1.62 -6.20 6.66
C ASP A 68 -1.13 -7.64 6.95
N GLY A 69 -2.02 -8.63 6.87
CA GLY A 69 -1.64 -10.03 7.02
C GLY A 69 -0.65 -10.52 5.95
N ALA A 70 -0.75 -10.02 4.72
CA ALA A 70 0.18 -10.38 3.64
C ALA A 70 1.55 -9.68 3.78
N MET A 71 1.62 -8.56 4.50
CA MET A 71 2.89 -7.89 4.82
C MET A 71 3.78 -8.70 5.76
N SER A 72 3.24 -9.67 6.49
CA SER A 72 4.03 -10.54 7.38
C SER A 72 4.92 -11.56 6.65
N GLY A 73 4.74 -11.74 5.35
CA GLY A 73 5.54 -12.65 4.55
C GLY A 73 6.89 -12.07 4.14
N GLY A 74 7.96 -12.88 4.20
CA GLY A 74 9.32 -12.45 3.87
C GLY A 74 9.46 -11.84 2.48
N LEU A 75 8.72 -12.38 1.49
CA LEU A 75 8.75 -11.87 0.11
C LEU A 75 8.25 -10.42 -0.01
N ALA A 76 7.31 -9.99 0.86
CA ALA A 76 6.88 -8.59 0.91
C ALA A 76 8.02 -7.67 1.36
N PHE A 77 8.82 -8.09 2.36
CA PHE A 77 9.99 -7.34 2.82
C PHE A 77 11.10 -7.30 1.79
N GLU A 78 11.38 -8.41 1.12
CA GLU A 78 12.35 -8.46 0.03
C GLU A 78 11.94 -7.51 -1.10
N GLY A 79 10.65 -7.51 -1.44
CA GLY A 79 10.08 -6.59 -2.43
C GLY A 79 10.24 -5.12 -2.04
N LEU A 80 9.94 -4.77 -0.79
CA LEU A 80 10.12 -3.41 -0.26
C LEU A 80 11.59 -2.99 -0.27
N ASN A 81 12.48 -3.84 0.28
CA ASN A 81 13.91 -3.56 0.31
C ASN A 81 14.49 -3.34 -1.09
N ASN A 82 14.04 -4.13 -2.07
CA ASN A 82 14.48 -3.96 -3.45
C ASN A 82 13.86 -2.72 -4.11
N ALA A 83 12.60 -2.39 -3.79
CA ALA A 83 11.94 -1.18 -4.30
C ALA A 83 12.65 0.10 -3.85
N SER A 84 13.17 0.13 -2.60
CA SER A 84 13.91 1.27 -2.06
C SER A 84 15.26 1.50 -2.75
N SER A 85 15.87 0.45 -3.30
CA SER A 85 17.20 0.52 -3.92
C SER A 85 17.21 1.00 -5.37
N GLN A 86 16.05 1.06 -6.01
CA GLN A 86 15.92 1.40 -7.44
C GLN A 86 14.90 2.53 -7.62
N PRO A 87 15.23 3.61 -8.37
CA PRO A 87 14.24 4.62 -8.71
C PRO A 87 13.16 3.99 -9.60
N ASN A 88 11.93 3.99 -9.11
CA ASN A 88 10.76 3.43 -9.79
C ASN A 88 9.51 4.26 -9.47
N ASP A 89 8.46 4.12 -10.31
CA ASP A 89 7.18 4.79 -10.15
C ASP A 89 6.13 3.83 -9.56
N LEU A 90 6.52 3.05 -8.55
CA LEU A 90 5.66 2.10 -7.87
C LEU A 90 4.93 2.77 -6.71
N LEU A 91 3.60 2.73 -6.73
CA LEU A 91 2.77 3.10 -5.59
C LEU A 91 2.40 1.84 -4.80
N ILE A 92 2.70 1.81 -3.52
CA ILE A 92 2.33 0.73 -2.62
C ILE A 92 1.21 1.21 -1.69
N ILE A 93 0.08 0.50 -1.69
CA ILE A 93 -1.07 0.78 -0.82
C ILE A 93 -1.20 -0.36 0.17
N LEU A 94 -0.93 -0.08 1.43
CA LEU A 94 -1.23 -0.98 2.54
C LEU A 94 -2.70 -0.86 2.92
N ASN A 95 -3.45 -1.97 2.78
CA ASN A 95 -4.82 -2.08 3.25
C ASN A 95 -4.82 -2.76 4.62
N ASP A 96 -4.83 -1.95 5.67
CA ASP A 96 -4.93 -2.42 7.04
C ASP A 96 -6.40 -2.31 7.50
N ASN A 97 -6.98 -3.44 7.86
CA ASN A 97 -8.36 -3.56 8.34
C ASN A 97 -8.47 -4.37 9.63
N ASP A 98 -7.34 -4.57 10.32
CA ASP A 98 -7.23 -5.39 11.55
C ASP A 98 -7.79 -6.82 11.41
N MET A 99 -8.02 -7.28 10.19
CA MET A 99 -8.66 -8.55 9.88
C MET A 99 -7.79 -9.42 9.01
N SER A 100 -7.15 -10.40 9.60
CA SER A 100 -6.63 -11.58 8.90
C SER A 100 -7.52 -12.78 9.17
N ILE A 101 -7.24 -13.92 8.55
CA ILE A 101 -7.97 -15.18 8.76
C ILE A 101 -7.89 -15.60 10.25
N ASP A 102 -6.79 -15.24 10.91
CA ASP A 102 -6.58 -15.35 12.35
C ASP A 102 -5.93 -14.04 12.84
N ARG A 103 -5.90 -13.82 14.16
CA ARG A 103 -5.19 -12.64 14.69
C ARG A 103 -3.75 -12.68 14.22
N ALA A 104 -3.36 -11.67 13.51
CA ALA A 104 -2.00 -11.53 13.04
C ALA A 104 -1.06 -11.51 14.27
N VAL A 105 0.00 -12.27 14.23
CA VAL A 105 1.00 -12.38 15.29
C VAL A 105 2.36 -11.97 14.78
N GLY A 106 3.18 -11.40 15.64
CA GLY A 106 4.56 -11.05 15.31
C GLY A 106 4.90 -9.58 15.48
N GLY A 107 6.19 -9.28 15.47
CA GLY A 107 6.72 -7.94 15.74
C GLY A 107 6.28 -6.90 14.71
N MET A 108 6.05 -7.32 13.45
CA MET A 108 5.60 -6.40 12.40
C MET A 108 4.19 -5.88 12.66
N GLN A 109 3.27 -6.74 13.09
CA GLN A 109 1.93 -6.29 13.40
C GLN A 109 1.95 -5.34 14.60
N GLN A 110 2.73 -5.67 15.63
CA GLN A 110 2.90 -4.78 16.77
C GLN A 110 3.49 -3.43 16.36
N TYR A 111 4.36 -3.44 15.37
CA TYR A 111 4.91 -2.24 14.77
C TYR A 111 3.86 -1.44 13.97
N LEU A 112 3.06 -2.09 13.11
CA LEU A 112 1.96 -1.45 12.35
C LEU A 112 0.88 -0.93 13.30
N LEU A 113 0.50 -1.69 14.32
CA LEU A 113 -0.41 -1.24 15.40
C LEU A 113 0.14 0.00 16.11
N ASN A 114 1.42 0.06 16.43
CA ASN A 114 2.04 1.21 17.06
C ASN A 114 2.06 2.45 16.15
N LEU A 115 2.11 2.27 14.84
CA LEU A 115 1.98 3.37 13.87
C LEU A 115 0.56 3.93 13.83
N ASP A 116 -0.44 3.06 13.88
CA ASP A 116 -1.85 3.43 13.75
C ASP A 116 -2.43 3.93 15.09
N THR A 117 -2.02 3.34 16.21
CA THR A 117 -2.53 3.64 17.56
C THR A 117 -1.82 4.77 18.29
N ASN A 118 -0.96 5.54 17.67
CA ASN A 118 -0.41 6.72 18.30
C ASN A 118 -1.51 7.79 18.45
N GLU A 119 -2.46 7.50 19.38
CA GLU A 119 -3.63 8.35 19.69
C GLU A 119 -3.21 9.79 19.96
N THR A 120 -2.06 10.00 20.59
CA THR A 120 -1.54 11.33 20.92
C THR A 120 -1.23 12.10 19.64
N TYR A 121 -0.64 11.47 18.64
CA TYR A 121 -0.35 12.07 17.36
C TYR A 121 -1.63 12.35 16.56
N ASN A 122 -2.52 11.37 16.47
CA ASN A 122 -3.79 11.51 15.75
C ASN A 122 -4.70 12.56 16.39
N ARG A 123 -4.75 12.64 17.72
CA ARG A 123 -5.48 13.65 18.47
C ARG A 123 -4.89 15.05 18.27
N LEU A 124 -3.57 15.17 18.28
CA LEU A 124 -2.88 16.45 18.05
C LEU A 124 -3.08 16.94 16.63
N ARG A 125 -2.95 16.05 15.66
CA ARG A 125 -3.19 16.31 14.23
C ARG A 125 -4.63 16.76 13.99
N PHE A 126 -5.61 16.08 14.57
CA PHE A 126 -7.02 16.43 14.42
C PHE A 126 -7.33 17.80 15.04
N LYS A 127 -6.84 18.08 16.25
CA LYS A 127 -7.02 19.38 16.92
C LYS A 127 -6.32 20.51 16.15
N ALA A 128 -5.11 20.28 15.65
CA ALA A 128 -4.40 21.27 14.84
C ALA A 128 -5.11 21.54 13.51
N SER A 129 -5.62 20.51 12.86
CA SER A 129 -6.41 20.64 11.64
C SER A 129 -7.71 21.43 11.86
N GLN A 130 -8.46 21.13 12.91
CA GLN A 130 -9.67 21.86 13.26
C GLN A 130 -9.40 23.34 13.61
N TRP A 131 -8.32 23.60 14.36
CA TRP A 131 -7.93 24.96 14.72
C TRP A 131 -7.52 25.79 13.51
N LEU A 132 -6.80 25.19 12.55
CA LEU A 132 -6.39 25.82 11.29
C LEU A 132 -7.58 26.06 10.34
N HIS A 133 -8.55 25.15 10.31
CA HIS A 133 -9.81 25.35 9.59
C HIS A 133 -10.66 26.47 10.20
N ALA A 134 -10.79 26.50 11.51
CA ALA A 134 -11.58 27.51 12.22
C ALA A 134 -11.02 28.94 12.06
N LYS A 135 -9.71 29.10 11.83
CA LYS A 135 -9.05 30.39 11.61
C LYS A 135 -8.92 30.80 10.14
N GLY A 136 -9.45 30.03 9.18
CA GLY A 136 -9.38 30.39 7.75
C GLY A 136 -7.96 30.49 7.17
N ILE A 137 -6.95 29.90 7.82
CA ILE A 137 -5.53 30.07 7.50
C ILE A 137 -5.08 29.12 6.37
N LEU A 138 -5.93 28.21 5.92
CA LEU A 138 -5.63 27.23 4.88
C LEU A 138 -5.69 27.84 3.47
N ASN A 139 -4.59 28.47 3.06
CA ASN A 139 -4.34 28.81 1.66
C ASN A 139 -3.33 27.78 1.08
N ASP A 140 -3.50 27.38 -0.19
CA ASP A 140 -2.74 26.26 -0.80
C ASP A 140 -1.20 26.39 -0.74
N LYS A 141 -0.68 27.62 -0.76
CA LYS A 141 0.76 27.88 -0.58
C LYS A 141 1.25 27.60 0.85
N ARG A 142 0.40 27.78 1.86
CA ARG A 142 0.73 27.54 3.26
C ARG A 142 0.57 26.07 3.66
N ARG A 143 -0.24 25.32 2.92
CA ARG A 143 -0.44 23.87 3.08
C ARG A 143 0.88 23.09 2.97
N LYS A 144 1.74 23.43 2.01
CA LYS A 144 3.08 22.81 1.87
C LYS A 144 4.01 23.08 3.07
N GLY A 145 3.94 24.28 3.65
CA GLY A 145 4.70 24.65 4.85
C GLY A 145 4.23 23.88 6.10
N ILE A 146 2.92 23.72 6.24
CA ILE A 146 2.31 22.98 7.36
C ILE A 146 2.64 21.48 7.26
N ILE A 147 2.64 20.91 6.05
CA ILE A 147 3.04 19.52 5.83
C ILE A 147 4.51 19.31 6.22
N ARG A 148 5.41 20.23 5.84
CA ARG A 148 6.83 20.18 6.23
C ARG A 148 7.02 20.30 7.73
N LEU A 149 6.31 21.21 8.39
CA LEU A 149 6.36 21.38 9.85
C LEU A 149 5.82 20.14 10.55
N ASN A 150 4.73 19.56 10.05
CA ASN A 150 4.12 18.36 10.59
C ASN A 150 5.07 17.13 10.45
N ASN A 151 5.76 17.02 9.33
CA ASN A 151 6.78 15.98 9.13
C ASN A 151 8.01 16.18 10.03
N ALA A 152 8.44 17.44 10.23
CA ALA A 152 9.53 17.76 11.17
C ALA A 152 9.17 17.47 12.64
N ILE A 153 7.94 17.76 13.05
CA ILE A 153 7.42 17.42 14.38
C ILE A 153 7.30 15.89 14.52
N LYS A 154 6.87 15.22 13.46
CA LYS A 154 6.76 13.75 13.42
C LYS A 154 8.12 13.08 13.56
N SER A 155 9.15 13.56 12.87
CA SER A 155 10.52 13.05 12.99
C SER A 155 11.17 13.38 14.35
N ALA A 156 10.84 14.51 14.96
CA ALA A 156 11.35 14.87 16.28
C ALA A 156 10.67 14.11 17.44
N LEU A 157 9.41 13.71 17.27
CA LEU A 157 8.66 12.92 18.26
C LEU A 157 8.85 11.41 18.08
N ALA A 158 9.13 10.95 16.86
CA ALA A 158 9.51 9.59 16.56
C ALA A 158 11.02 9.43 16.80
N GLN A 159 11.41 9.14 18.03
CA GLN A 159 12.79 8.72 18.36
C GLN A 159 13.17 7.36 17.72
N GLN A 160 12.28 6.79 16.93
CA GLN A 160 12.53 5.58 16.13
C GLN A 160 12.23 5.93 14.67
N GLN A 161 13.23 5.83 13.82
CA GLN A 161 13.02 5.85 12.37
C GLN A 161 12.00 4.77 12.02
N ASN A 162 10.94 5.19 11.33
CA ASN A 162 9.97 4.29 10.78
C ASN A 162 10.69 3.37 9.77
N LEU A 163 10.37 2.07 9.76
CA LEU A 163 10.95 1.11 8.80
C LEU A 163 10.83 1.63 7.36
N PHE A 164 9.73 2.23 7.01
CA PHE A 164 9.49 2.79 5.67
C PHE A 164 10.31 4.06 5.42
N GLU A 165 10.46 4.94 6.41
CA GLU A 165 11.36 6.10 6.34
C GLU A 165 12.84 5.67 6.24
N GLY A 166 13.22 4.60 6.94
CA GLY A 166 14.57 4.03 6.84
C GLY A 166 14.86 3.37 5.48
N MET A 167 13.81 3.02 4.74
CA MET A 167 13.89 2.48 3.37
C MET A 167 13.67 3.54 2.29
N ASP A 168 13.44 4.80 2.66
CA ASP A 168 13.17 5.91 1.72
C ASP A 168 11.93 5.66 0.83
N ILE A 169 10.88 5.03 1.42
CA ILE A 169 9.61 4.65 0.78
C ILE A 169 8.45 5.43 1.40
#